data_cbb29939b374665c95a177b0142a9ee6
#
_entry.id   cbb29939b374665c95a177b0142a9ee6
#
_cell.length_a   1.000
_cell.length_b   1.000
_cell.length_c   1.000
_cell.angle_alpha   90.00
_cell.angle_beta   90.00
_cell.angle_gamma   90.00
#
_symmetry.space_group_name_H-M   'P 1'
#
loop_
_entity.id
_entity.type
_entity.pdbx_description
1 polymer ?
#
loop_
_entity_poly.entity_id
_entity_poly.type
_entity_poly.pdbx_seq_one_letter_code
_entity_poly.pdbx_strand_id
1 'polypeptide(L)'
;MTKIKSTPEVLLVDITRMDSQPINQFKAALFREFGIRSNLYENLWEYEQYVRLAVPSIETLKVLGAAERETPSILVSHEFMGMPTVLAGILDPYDFKTVFYAHEVAPMRRIVEGHSGHDTMFYNVLRKAHQQDLYVNDVFGDQSHFFKYALVDAARHCDNILAVGNCVVDELRFLAPEFNIADIDLTYNGIPAYQVGLAEKYESRQRLRTYCENLLGWKPDFVFTHVTRLVISKGLWRDLRVLEHLNREFIAQNKTAVLLVLSTETHKRRDRDIYKMEADYRWPAAHREGMPDLSGGEAAYYAGVQEFNLKCRNIKIIFINQFGFNRQSCGHRMPYDMEFMDIRKGTDVEFGLSIYEPFGIAQLEPLCFGGLCVVTTLCGCA
;
A
#
# COMPACT_ATOMS: atom_id res chain seq x y z
N MET A 1 -2.32 25.96 -13.16
CA MET A 1 -3.31 25.41 -12.21
C MET A 1 -3.33 26.27 -10.97
N THR A 2 -4.44 26.93 -10.67
CA THR A 2 -4.61 27.70 -9.44
C THR A 2 -4.64 26.71 -8.28
N LYS A 3 -3.67 26.76 -7.38
CA LYS A 3 -3.73 26.02 -6.12
C LYS A 3 -4.93 26.51 -5.33
N ILE A 4 -5.98 25.69 -5.26
CA ILE A 4 -7.08 25.92 -4.33
C ILE A 4 -6.49 25.69 -2.94
N LYS A 5 -6.24 26.77 -2.21
CA LYS A 5 -5.98 26.68 -0.77
C LYS A 5 -7.33 26.43 -0.10
N SER A 6 -7.64 25.17 0.19
CA SER A 6 -8.71 24.85 1.12
C SER A 6 -8.15 24.85 2.54
N THR A 7 -8.81 25.57 3.43
CA THR A 7 -8.66 25.40 4.88
C THR A 7 -9.86 24.58 5.34
N PRO A 8 -9.76 23.23 5.38
CA PRO A 8 -10.88 22.41 5.82
C PRO A 8 -11.17 22.69 7.31
N GLU A 9 -12.44 22.80 7.65
CA GLU A 9 -12.87 22.73 9.04
C GLU A 9 -12.67 21.29 9.53
N VAL A 10 -12.11 21.15 10.71
CA VAL A 10 -11.80 19.84 11.30
C VAL A 10 -12.53 19.68 12.62
N LEU A 11 -13.32 18.63 12.74
CA LEU A 11 -13.95 18.22 13.99
C LEU A 11 -13.15 17.06 14.60
N LEU A 12 -12.79 17.21 15.86
CA LEU A 12 -12.08 16.17 16.62
C LEU A 12 -13.04 15.54 17.61
N VAL A 13 -13.13 14.22 17.60
CA VAL A 13 -13.92 13.44 18.56
C VAL A 13 -12.95 12.73 19.52
N ASP A 14 -13.01 13.06 20.81
CA ASP A 14 -12.25 12.34 21.84
C ASP A 14 -12.97 11.03 22.19
N ILE A 15 -12.38 9.92 21.75
CA ILE A 15 -12.88 8.57 22.01
C ILE A 15 -12.25 7.91 23.25
N THR A 16 -11.34 8.60 23.95
CA THR A 16 -10.59 8.02 25.08
C THR A 16 -11.39 7.98 26.36
N ARG A 17 -12.32 8.95 26.56
CA ARG A 17 -13.11 9.13 27.79
C ARG A 17 -14.61 8.99 27.51
N MET A 18 -15.01 7.95 26.82
CA MET A 18 -16.42 7.71 26.50
C MET A 18 -17.11 6.87 27.58
N ASP A 19 -18.41 7.11 27.76
CA ASP A 19 -19.24 6.22 28.55
C ASP A 19 -19.30 4.83 27.89
N SER A 20 -19.11 3.81 28.69
CA SER A 20 -19.11 2.41 28.23
C SER A 20 -20.51 1.93 27.84
N GLN A 21 -21.59 2.50 28.38
CA GLN A 21 -22.95 2.04 28.16
C GLN A 21 -23.37 2.17 26.67
N PRO A 22 -23.26 3.34 26.00
CA PRO A 22 -23.57 3.45 24.58
C PRO A 22 -22.68 2.54 23.70
N ILE A 23 -21.41 2.40 24.05
CA ILE A 23 -20.47 1.53 23.33
C ILE A 23 -20.94 0.07 23.40
N ASN A 24 -21.30 -0.41 24.59
CA ASN A 24 -21.79 -1.77 24.80
C ASN A 24 -23.14 -2.02 24.12
N GLN A 25 -24.03 -1.02 24.10
CA GLN A 25 -25.28 -1.09 23.36
C GLN A 25 -25.03 -1.22 21.86
N PHE A 26 -24.09 -0.45 21.31
CA PHE A 26 -23.73 -0.56 19.91
C PHE A 26 -23.07 -1.92 19.59
N LYS A 27 -22.15 -2.41 20.44
CA LYS A 27 -21.58 -3.77 20.29
C LYS A 27 -22.66 -4.86 20.32
N ALA A 28 -23.67 -4.72 21.18
CA ALA A 28 -24.79 -5.65 21.22
C ALA A 28 -25.64 -5.58 19.94
N ALA A 29 -25.84 -4.38 19.36
CA ALA A 29 -26.51 -4.21 18.08
C ALA A 29 -25.68 -4.82 16.92
N LEU A 30 -24.37 -4.62 16.90
CA LEU A 30 -23.46 -5.24 15.92
C LEU A 30 -23.57 -6.77 15.93
N PHE A 31 -23.71 -7.39 17.10
CA PHE A 31 -23.92 -8.82 17.21
C PHE A 31 -25.31 -9.23 16.69
N ARG A 32 -26.36 -8.54 17.15
CA ARG A 32 -27.73 -8.94 16.85
C ARG A 32 -28.10 -8.78 15.37
N GLU A 33 -27.65 -7.68 14.74
CA GLU A 33 -28.06 -7.33 13.38
C GLU A 33 -27.07 -7.82 12.32
N PHE A 34 -25.76 -7.88 12.66
CA PHE A 34 -24.71 -8.20 11.69
C PHE A 34 -23.86 -9.43 12.08
N GLY A 35 -24.14 -10.07 13.21
CA GLY A 35 -23.39 -11.25 13.67
C GLY A 35 -21.95 -10.97 14.15
N ILE A 36 -21.57 -9.71 14.34
CA ILE A 36 -20.21 -9.32 14.73
C ILE A 36 -20.00 -9.55 16.21
N ARG A 37 -19.17 -10.53 16.57
CA ARG A 37 -18.87 -10.92 17.94
C ARG A 37 -17.79 -10.02 18.57
N SER A 38 -18.16 -8.79 18.93
CA SER A 38 -17.23 -7.77 19.49
C SER A 38 -16.43 -8.25 20.70
N ASN A 39 -16.99 -9.18 21.48
CA ASN A 39 -16.30 -9.78 22.64
C ASN A 39 -15.01 -10.53 22.29
N LEU A 40 -14.86 -10.96 21.04
CA LEU A 40 -13.60 -11.59 20.57
C LEU A 40 -12.49 -10.58 20.32
N TYR A 41 -12.83 -9.28 20.20
CA TYR A 41 -11.91 -8.24 19.71
C TYR A 41 -11.74 -7.07 20.69
N GLU A 42 -12.47 -7.04 21.80
CA GLU A 42 -12.51 -5.89 22.74
C GLU A 42 -11.16 -5.57 23.38
N ASN A 43 -10.24 -6.53 23.43
CA ASN A 43 -8.87 -6.32 23.89
C ASN A 43 -7.94 -5.74 22.81
N LEU A 44 -8.43 -5.58 21.57
CA LEU A 44 -7.68 -5.02 20.47
C LEU A 44 -8.03 -3.54 20.30
N TRP A 45 -7.11 -2.65 20.70
CA TRP A 45 -7.34 -1.21 20.58
C TRP A 45 -7.64 -0.78 19.13
N GLU A 46 -7.06 -1.42 18.14
CA GLU A 46 -7.36 -1.15 16.73
C GLU A 46 -8.85 -1.34 16.41
N TYR A 47 -9.49 -2.36 16.95
CA TYR A 47 -10.94 -2.59 16.81
C TYR A 47 -11.76 -1.59 17.63
N GLU A 48 -11.39 -1.44 18.91
CA GLU A 48 -12.13 -0.59 19.85
C GLU A 48 -12.23 0.86 19.39
N GLN A 49 -11.16 1.42 18.83
CA GLN A 49 -11.18 2.81 18.38
C GLN A 49 -12.20 3.05 17.25
N TYR A 50 -12.36 2.09 16.31
CA TYR A 50 -13.33 2.22 15.23
C TYR A 50 -14.77 2.10 15.74
N VAL A 51 -15.03 1.19 16.66
CA VAL A 51 -16.35 1.01 17.28
C VAL A 51 -16.74 2.23 18.12
N ARG A 52 -15.80 2.77 18.89
CA ARG A 52 -16.03 3.99 19.71
C ARG A 52 -16.32 5.21 18.87
N LEU A 53 -15.69 5.34 17.70
CA LEU A 53 -15.89 6.47 16.81
C LEU A 53 -17.25 6.41 16.07
N ALA A 54 -17.87 5.23 15.92
CA ALA A 54 -19.00 4.99 15.03
C ALA A 54 -20.23 5.86 15.35
N VAL A 55 -20.83 5.69 16.51
CA VAL A 55 -22.03 6.43 16.91
C VAL A 55 -21.80 7.94 17.00
N PRO A 56 -20.72 8.44 17.64
CA PRO A 56 -20.43 9.87 17.66
C PRO A 56 -20.27 10.49 16.26
N SER A 57 -19.73 9.72 15.30
CA SER A 57 -19.62 10.22 13.92
C SER A 57 -21.00 10.43 13.27
N ILE A 58 -21.94 9.51 13.45
CA ILE A 58 -23.31 9.65 12.94
C ILE A 58 -24.01 10.83 13.60
N GLU A 59 -23.95 10.95 14.91
CA GLU A 59 -24.55 12.10 15.62
C GLU A 59 -23.92 13.43 15.17
N THR A 60 -22.62 13.47 14.95
CA THR A 60 -21.95 14.66 14.41
C THR A 60 -22.45 15.02 13.03
N LEU A 61 -22.60 14.05 12.11
CA LEU A 61 -23.14 14.28 10.78
C LEU A 61 -24.57 14.83 10.83
N LYS A 62 -25.42 14.33 11.74
CA LYS A 62 -26.79 14.81 11.94
C LYS A 62 -26.79 16.27 12.42
N VAL A 63 -25.95 16.61 13.40
CA VAL A 63 -25.80 18.00 13.88
C VAL A 63 -25.31 18.94 12.79
N LEU A 64 -24.49 18.45 11.84
CA LEU A 64 -24.04 19.19 10.65
C LEU A 64 -25.11 19.29 9.55
N GLY A 65 -26.34 18.83 9.80
CA GLY A 65 -27.47 18.92 8.87
C GLY A 65 -27.49 17.82 7.80
N ALA A 66 -26.76 16.72 7.97
CA ALA A 66 -26.81 15.63 7.01
C ALA A 66 -28.21 15.01 6.86
N ALA A 67 -28.98 14.99 7.98
CA ALA A 67 -30.33 14.47 7.99
C ALA A 67 -31.42 15.46 7.52
N GLU A 68 -31.09 16.73 7.27
CA GLU A 68 -32.00 17.79 6.88
C GLU A 68 -31.97 18.07 5.37
N ARG A 69 -31.16 17.39 4.61
CA ARG A 69 -30.95 17.61 3.17
C ARG A 69 -32.06 16.95 2.35
N GLU A 70 -32.47 17.60 1.27
CA GLU A 70 -33.41 17.02 0.30
C GLU A 70 -32.83 15.80 -0.43
N THR A 71 -31.51 15.73 -0.56
CA THR A 71 -30.81 14.60 -1.18
C THR A 71 -30.21 13.71 -0.09
N PRO A 72 -30.28 12.38 -0.23
CA PRO A 72 -29.74 11.46 0.75
C PRO A 72 -28.23 11.66 0.94
N SER A 73 -27.79 11.59 2.19
CA SER A 73 -26.37 11.61 2.52
C SER A 73 -25.78 10.22 2.32
N ILE A 74 -24.60 10.17 1.69
CA ILE A 74 -23.90 8.91 1.40
C ILE A 74 -22.74 8.74 2.39
N LEU A 75 -22.71 7.60 3.08
CA LEU A 75 -21.60 7.18 3.93
C LEU A 75 -20.70 6.24 3.13
N VAL A 76 -19.46 6.66 2.91
CA VAL A 76 -18.46 5.82 2.24
C VAL A 76 -17.47 5.28 3.26
N SER A 77 -17.47 3.97 3.44
CA SER A 77 -16.44 3.29 4.22
C SER A 77 -15.23 3.01 3.35
N HIS A 78 -14.12 3.70 3.60
CA HIS A 78 -12.83 3.28 3.04
C HIS A 78 -12.26 2.17 3.90
N GLU A 79 -12.24 0.94 3.36
CA GLU A 79 -11.79 -0.25 4.06
C GLU A 79 -12.64 -0.62 5.30
N PHE A 80 -12.21 -1.66 6.01
CA PHE A 80 -12.81 -2.12 7.26
C PHE A 80 -12.86 -1.05 8.35
N MET A 81 -12.00 -0.06 8.30
CA MET A 81 -11.88 0.99 9.33
C MET A 81 -13.14 1.85 9.43
N GLY A 82 -13.76 2.16 8.31
CA GLY A 82 -14.99 2.95 8.25
C GLY A 82 -16.26 2.11 8.51
N MET A 83 -16.18 0.79 8.44
CA MET A 83 -17.34 -0.08 8.54
C MET A 83 -18.16 0.09 9.82
N PRO A 84 -17.59 0.20 11.03
CA PRO A 84 -18.40 0.43 12.21
C PRO A 84 -19.26 1.70 12.13
N THR A 85 -18.73 2.77 11.52
CA THR A 85 -19.50 4.00 11.30
C THR A 85 -20.65 3.79 10.29
N VAL A 86 -20.37 3.09 9.19
CA VAL A 86 -21.41 2.74 8.20
C VAL A 86 -22.49 1.86 8.82
N LEU A 87 -22.10 0.85 9.62
CA LEU A 87 -23.07 -0.01 10.31
C LEU A 87 -23.90 0.77 11.33
N ALA A 88 -23.32 1.76 12.02
CA ALA A 88 -24.09 2.67 12.87
C ALA A 88 -25.08 3.51 12.05
N GLY A 89 -24.70 3.93 10.84
CA GLY A 89 -25.59 4.63 9.91
C GLY A 89 -26.75 3.75 9.41
N ILE A 90 -26.51 2.46 9.15
CA ILE A 90 -27.56 1.49 8.78
C ILE A 90 -28.56 1.30 9.94
N LEU A 91 -28.10 1.36 11.19
CA LEU A 91 -28.94 1.25 12.37
C LEU A 91 -29.67 2.55 12.74
N ASP A 92 -29.25 3.68 12.18
CA ASP A 92 -29.86 4.97 12.45
C ASP A 92 -31.23 5.09 11.75
N PRO A 93 -32.25 5.73 12.37
CA PRO A 93 -33.54 5.95 11.73
C PRO A 93 -33.49 6.78 10.46
N TYR A 94 -32.43 7.58 10.25
CA TYR A 94 -32.25 8.32 9.01
C TYR A 94 -31.69 7.42 7.91
N ASP A 95 -32.26 7.47 6.71
CA ASP A 95 -31.90 6.65 5.56
C ASP A 95 -30.59 7.14 4.91
N PHE A 96 -29.46 6.87 5.57
CA PHE A 96 -28.15 7.04 4.93
C PHE A 96 -27.98 6.02 3.82
N LYS A 97 -27.47 6.45 2.67
CA LYS A 97 -26.97 5.52 1.65
C LYS A 97 -25.54 5.12 1.99
N THR A 98 -25.24 3.86 1.81
CA THR A 98 -24.00 3.26 2.33
C THR A 98 -23.20 2.60 1.23
N VAL A 99 -21.90 2.87 1.23
CA VAL A 99 -20.96 2.32 0.25
C VAL A 99 -19.74 1.78 0.97
N PHE A 100 -19.36 0.56 0.67
CA PHE A 100 -18.07 0.01 1.06
C PHE A 100 -17.09 0.13 -0.11
N TYR A 101 -15.95 0.78 0.11
CA TYR A 101 -14.90 0.91 -0.90
C TYR A 101 -13.69 0.06 -0.51
N ALA A 102 -13.56 -1.10 -1.16
CA ALA A 102 -12.48 -2.04 -0.95
C ALA A 102 -11.22 -1.59 -1.70
N HIS A 103 -10.23 -1.08 -0.94
CA HIS A 103 -8.88 -0.85 -1.45
C HIS A 103 -8.02 -2.11 -1.37
N GLU A 104 -8.41 -3.05 -0.53
CA GLU A 104 -7.90 -4.41 -0.40
C GLU A 104 -8.94 -5.30 0.29
N VAL A 105 -8.66 -6.59 0.36
CA VAL A 105 -9.40 -7.50 1.23
C VAL A 105 -8.46 -7.97 2.34
N ALA A 106 -8.54 -7.36 3.51
CA ALA A 106 -7.58 -7.56 4.60
C ALA A 106 -7.37 -9.02 5.02
N PRO A 107 -8.39 -9.91 5.05
CA PRO A 107 -8.18 -11.35 5.25
C PRO A 107 -7.27 -12.00 4.21
N MET A 108 -7.40 -11.62 2.95
CA MET A 108 -6.60 -12.18 1.85
C MET A 108 -5.14 -11.77 1.97
N ARG A 109 -4.87 -10.49 2.28
CA ARG A 109 -3.51 -10.04 2.59
C ARG A 109 -2.89 -10.85 3.72
N ARG A 110 -3.61 -11.06 4.82
CA ARG A 110 -3.14 -11.85 5.95
C ARG A 110 -2.75 -13.27 5.53
N ILE A 111 -3.54 -13.91 4.66
CA ILE A 111 -3.26 -15.25 4.15
C ILE A 111 -1.99 -15.23 3.28
N VAL A 112 -1.90 -14.30 2.32
CA VAL A 112 -0.73 -14.18 1.44
C VAL A 112 0.56 -13.96 2.22
N GLU A 113 0.52 -13.12 3.26
CA GLU A 113 1.70 -12.76 4.05
C GLU A 113 2.02 -13.77 5.15
N GLY A 114 1.03 -14.51 5.64
CA GLY A 114 1.15 -15.37 6.83
C GLY A 114 1.22 -16.87 6.55
N HIS A 115 0.74 -17.34 5.40
CA HIS A 115 0.73 -18.77 5.08
C HIS A 115 1.88 -19.13 4.15
N SER A 116 2.70 -20.11 4.55
CA SER A 116 3.83 -20.60 3.76
C SER A 116 3.39 -21.08 2.38
N GLY A 117 4.05 -20.61 1.34
CA GLY A 117 3.79 -20.94 -0.06
C GLY A 117 2.66 -20.11 -0.72
N HIS A 118 1.80 -19.45 0.05
CA HIS A 118 0.71 -18.63 -0.52
C HIS A 118 1.18 -17.28 -1.04
N ASP A 119 2.38 -16.88 -0.75
CA ASP A 119 3.07 -15.76 -1.39
C ASP A 119 3.15 -15.91 -2.92
N THR A 120 3.16 -17.15 -3.44
CA THR A 120 3.22 -17.44 -4.89
C THR A 120 2.01 -18.17 -5.43
N MET A 121 1.22 -18.82 -4.57
CA MET A 121 0.15 -19.73 -4.98
C MET A 121 -1.26 -19.22 -4.71
N PHE A 122 -1.42 -18.14 -3.95
CA PHE A 122 -2.71 -17.67 -3.45
C PHE A 122 -3.78 -17.58 -4.53
N TYR A 123 -3.53 -16.86 -5.61
CA TYR A 123 -4.54 -16.69 -6.67
C TYR A 123 -4.81 -17.96 -7.48
N ASN A 124 -3.89 -18.91 -7.51
CA ASN A 124 -4.17 -20.23 -8.08
C ASN A 124 -5.12 -21.03 -7.17
N VAL A 125 -4.93 -20.93 -5.86
CA VAL A 125 -5.82 -21.53 -4.86
C VAL A 125 -7.20 -20.90 -4.93
N LEU A 126 -7.28 -19.56 -4.99
CA LEU A 126 -8.52 -18.81 -5.11
C LEU A 126 -9.31 -19.23 -6.36
N ARG A 127 -8.66 -19.23 -7.54
CA ARG A 127 -9.31 -19.67 -8.79
C ARG A 127 -9.84 -21.10 -8.72
N LYS A 128 -9.08 -22.02 -8.11
CA LYS A 128 -9.51 -23.40 -7.93
C LYS A 128 -10.67 -23.50 -6.95
N ALA A 129 -10.67 -22.73 -5.88
CA ALA A 129 -11.76 -22.65 -4.91
C ALA A 129 -13.06 -22.17 -5.58
N HIS A 130 -13.01 -21.10 -6.38
CA HIS A 130 -14.15 -20.63 -7.16
C HIS A 130 -14.74 -21.70 -8.08
N GLN A 131 -13.91 -22.54 -8.71
CA GLN A 131 -14.38 -23.65 -9.56
C GLN A 131 -15.10 -24.75 -8.77
N GLN A 132 -14.97 -24.77 -7.46
CA GLN A 132 -15.50 -25.77 -6.56
C GLN A 132 -16.55 -25.20 -5.60
N ASP A 133 -16.96 -23.94 -5.78
CA ASP A 133 -17.87 -23.19 -4.90
C ASP A 133 -17.40 -23.20 -3.42
N LEU A 134 -16.07 -23.11 -3.23
CA LEU A 134 -15.44 -23.02 -1.92
C LEU A 134 -15.06 -21.58 -1.60
N TYR A 135 -15.16 -21.22 -0.32
CA TYR A 135 -14.88 -19.89 0.21
C TYR A 135 -13.68 -19.92 1.17
N VAL A 136 -13.29 -18.75 1.63
CA VAL A 136 -12.06 -18.60 2.45
C VAL A 136 -12.06 -19.49 3.69
N ASN A 137 -13.22 -19.63 4.36
CA ASN A 137 -13.32 -20.46 5.56
C ASN A 137 -13.21 -21.96 5.27
N ASP A 138 -13.63 -22.40 4.08
CA ASP A 138 -13.52 -23.80 3.65
C ASP A 138 -12.06 -24.16 3.34
N VAL A 139 -11.30 -23.21 2.80
CA VAL A 139 -9.92 -23.45 2.33
C VAL A 139 -8.89 -23.17 3.42
N PHE A 140 -9.06 -22.09 4.19
CA PHE A 140 -8.08 -21.60 5.16
C PHE A 140 -8.56 -21.70 6.61
N GLY A 141 -9.72 -22.31 6.85
CA GLY A 141 -10.33 -22.43 8.17
C GLY A 141 -11.00 -21.15 8.65
N ASP A 142 -11.64 -21.21 9.82
CA ASP A 142 -12.42 -20.13 10.39
C ASP A 142 -11.61 -18.85 10.58
N GLN A 143 -12.00 -17.78 9.89
CA GLN A 143 -11.40 -16.45 9.96
C GLN A 143 -12.10 -15.54 10.98
N SER A 144 -13.13 -16.00 11.68
CA SER A 144 -13.96 -15.18 12.57
C SER A 144 -13.21 -14.57 13.77
N HIS A 145 -12.02 -15.09 14.09
CA HIS A 145 -11.15 -14.51 15.13
C HIS A 145 -10.38 -13.27 14.67
N PHE A 146 -10.43 -12.96 13.39
CA PHE A 146 -9.79 -11.79 12.81
C PHE A 146 -10.84 -10.69 12.59
N PHE A 147 -10.82 -9.63 13.41
CA PHE A 147 -11.85 -8.61 13.37
C PHE A 147 -12.02 -7.95 11.99
N LYS A 148 -10.92 -7.82 11.22
CA LYS A 148 -10.97 -7.26 9.87
C LYS A 148 -11.79 -8.15 8.93
N TYR A 149 -11.78 -9.47 9.13
CA TYR A 149 -12.68 -10.38 8.43
C TYR A 149 -14.15 -10.03 8.73
N ALA A 150 -14.51 -9.94 10.01
CA ALA A 150 -15.88 -9.66 10.41
C ALA A 150 -16.38 -8.30 9.88
N LEU A 151 -15.52 -7.29 9.84
CA LEU A 151 -15.89 -5.96 9.33
C LEU A 151 -15.98 -5.92 7.80
N VAL A 152 -15.08 -6.60 7.07
CA VAL A 152 -15.18 -6.70 5.60
C VAL A 152 -16.38 -7.55 5.19
N ASP A 153 -16.64 -8.66 5.87
CA ASP A 153 -17.80 -9.52 5.64
C ASP A 153 -19.12 -8.73 5.82
N ALA A 154 -19.18 -7.82 6.79
CA ALA A 154 -20.35 -6.97 7.01
C ALA A 154 -20.61 -5.96 5.87
N ALA A 155 -19.68 -5.77 4.94
CA ALA A 155 -19.88 -4.92 3.77
C ALA A 155 -21.04 -5.37 2.87
N ARG A 156 -21.46 -6.64 2.95
CA ARG A 156 -22.66 -7.17 2.28
C ARG A 156 -23.96 -6.48 2.69
N HIS A 157 -23.97 -5.72 3.79
CA HIS A 157 -25.12 -4.93 4.24
C HIS A 157 -25.14 -3.50 3.70
N CYS A 158 -24.11 -3.09 2.96
CA CYS A 158 -24.09 -1.79 2.29
C CYS A 158 -24.98 -1.77 1.05
N ASP A 159 -25.46 -0.59 0.68
CA ASP A 159 -26.26 -0.41 -0.56
C ASP A 159 -25.42 -0.66 -1.81
N ASN A 160 -24.11 -0.38 -1.77
CA ASN A 160 -23.19 -0.67 -2.87
C ASN A 160 -21.78 -1.00 -2.39
N ILE A 161 -21.03 -1.73 -3.22
CA ILE A 161 -19.65 -2.11 -2.98
C ILE A 161 -18.80 -1.65 -4.16
N LEU A 162 -17.71 -0.93 -3.87
CA LEU A 162 -16.72 -0.52 -4.85
C LEU A 162 -15.43 -1.29 -4.63
N ALA A 163 -14.75 -1.69 -5.70
CA ALA A 163 -13.46 -2.37 -5.65
C ALA A 163 -12.43 -1.68 -6.55
N VAL A 164 -11.19 -1.53 -6.06
CA VAL A 164 -10.11 -0.85 -6.80
C VAL A 164 -9.51 -1.66 -7.95
N GLY A 165 -9.89 -2.91 -8.11
CA GLY A 165 -9.36 -3.76 -9.19
C GLY A 165 -10.05 -5.12 -9.26
N ASN A 166 -9.88 -5.82 -10.39
CA ASN A 166 -10.49 -7.12 -10.63
C ASN A 166 -10.10 -8.17 -9.58
N CYS A 167 -8.83 -8.17 -9.16
CA CYS A 167 -8.39 -9.10 -8.11
C CYS A 167 -9.15 -8.89 -6.79
N VAL A 168 -9.47 -7.63 -6.45
CA VAL A 168 -10.24 -7.32 -5.24
C VAL A 168 -11.68 -7.81 -5.36
N VAL A 169 -12.29 -7.73 -6.55
CA VAL A 169 -13.60 -8.34 -6.82
C VAL A 169 -13.56 -9.85 -6.59
N ASP A 170 -12.56 -10.53 -7.16
CA ASP A 170 -12.39 -11.97 -6.99
C ASP A 170 -12.15 -12.37 -5.52
N GLU A 171 -11.41 -11.55 -4.78
CA GLU A 171 -11.14 -11.73 -3.37
C GLU A 171 -12.41 -11.55 -2.49
N LEU A 172 -13.23 -10.55 -2.79
CA LEU A 172 -14.51 -10.36 -2.11
C LEU A 172 -15.45 -11.54 -2.37
N ARG A 173 -15.54 -12.00 -3.62
CA ARG A 173 -16.35 -13.18 -3.97
C ARG A 173 -15.85 -14.46 -3.31
N PHE A 174 -14.55 -14.55 -3.07
CA PHE A 174 -13.97 -15.67 -2.32
C PHE A 174 -14.21 -15.57 -0.81
N LEU A 175 -14.48 -14.35 -0.29
CA LEU A 175 -14.71 -14.14 1.13
C LEU A 175 -15.97 -14.86 1.63
N ALA A 176 -17.11 -14.71 0.92
CA ALA A 176 -18.38 -15.32 1.29
C ALA A 176 -19.34 -15.38 0.09
N PRO A 177 -20.31 -16.32 0.09
CA PRO A 177 -21.24 -16.53 -1.03
C PRO A 177 -22.12 -15.30 -1.34
N GLU A 178 -22.41 -14.46 -0.36
CA GLU A 178 -23.23 -13.26 -0.52
C GLU A 178 -22.60 -12.25 -1.48
N PHE A 179 -21.27 -12.21 -1.58
CA PHE A 179 -20.56 -11.35 -2.54
C PHE A 179 -20.66 -11.83 -4.00
N ASN A 180 -21.11 -13.06 -4.25
CA ASN A 180 -21.36 -13.53 -5.61
C ASN A 180 -22.63 -12.96 -6.23
N ILE A 181 -23.58 -12.57 -5.38
CA ILE A 181 -24.86 -11.95 -5.78
C ILE A 181 -24.87 -10.43 -5.60
N ALA A 182 -23.91 -9.90 -4.86
CA ALA A 182 -23.74 -8.46 -4.69
C ALA A 182 -23.26 -7.79 -5.99
N ASP A 183 -23.76 -6.61 -6.28
CA ASP A 183 -23.23 -5.76 -7.32
C ASP A 183 -21.96 -5.09 -6.82
N ILE A 184 -20.83 -5.39 -7.47
CA ILE A 184 -19.52 -4.85 -7.09
C ILE A 184 -18.98 -4.04 -8.26
N ASP A 185 -18.97 -2.73 -8.11
CA ASP A 185 -18.50 -1.80 -9.13
C ASP A 185 -16.99 -1.63 -9.09
N LEU A 186 -16.36 -1.70 -10.26
CA LEU A 186 -14.93 -1.38 -10.40
C LEU A 186 -14.74 0.13 -10.38
N THR A 187 -13.97 0.60 -9.40
CA THR A 187 -13.64 2.00 -9.24
C THR A 187 -12.15 2.13 -8.97
N TYR A 188 -11.36 2.30 -10.02
CA TYR A 188 -9.92 2.38 -9.93
C TYR A 188 -9.45 3.62 -9.17
N ASN A 189 -8.33 3.49 -8.45
CA ASN A 189 -7.68 4.63 -7.84
C ASN A 189 -7.18 5.59 -8.93
N GLY A 190 -7.48 6.88 -8.75
CA GLY A 190 -6.91 7.93 -9.57
C GLY A 190 -5.46 8.22 -9.18
N ILE A 191 -4.64 8.52 -10.19
CA ILE A 191 -3.32 9.11 -9.98
C ILE A 191 -3.33 10.54 -10.51
N PRO A 192 -2.61 11.49 -9.87
CA PRO A 192 -2.53 12.84 -10.39
C PRO A 192 -1.92 12.85 -11.79
N ALA A 193 -2.65 13.41 -12.75
CA ALA A 193 -2.11 13.63 -14.09
C ALA A 193 -1.37 14.97 -14.12
N TYR A 194 -0.06 14.93 -14.31
CA TYR A 194 0.77 16.12 -14.48
C TYR A 194 1.15 16.26 -15.97
N GLN A 195 1.07 17.49 -16.47
CA GLN A 195 1.70 17.79 -17.75
C GLN A 195 3.17 18.11 -17.49
N VAL A 196 4.05 17.25 -17.99
CA VAL A 196 5.50 17.39 -17.87
C VAL A 196 6.09 17.53 -19.26
N GLY A 197 6.88 18.58 -19.47
CA GLY A 197 7.63 18.75 -20.70
C GLY A 197 8.79 17.76 -20.81
N LEU A 198 9.19 17.43 -22.03
CA LEU A 198 10.34 16.54 -22.26
C LEU A 198 11.63 17.08 -21.61
N ALA A 199 11.82 18.40 -21.61
CA ALA A 199 12.97 19.04 -20.96
C ALA A 199 12.98 18.76 -19.46
N GLU A 200 11.84 18.94 -18.77
CA GLU A 200 11.71 18.69 -17.34
C GLU A 200 11.98 17.20 -16.99
N LYS A 201 11.43 16.27 -17.78
CA LYS A 201 11.76 14.85 -17.64
C LYS A 201 13.27 14.59 -17.77
N TYR A 202 13.89 15.22 -18.76
CA TYR A 202 15.32 15.05 -19.03
C TYR A 202 16.18 15.59 -17.89
N GLU A 203 15.82 16.73 -17.32
CA GLU A 203 16.50 17.32 -16.17
C GLU A 203 16.39 16.42 -14.93
N SER A 204 15.20 15.96 -14.60
CA SER A 204 14.97 15.01 -13.49
C SER A 204 15.76 13.72 -13.69
N ARG A 205 15.78 13.19 -14.93
CA ARG A 205 16.59 12.02 -15.28
C ARG A 205 18.08 12.26 -15.10
N GLN A 206 18.59 13.45 -15.46
CA GLN A 206 19.99 13.79 -15.25
C GLN A 206 20.34 13.91 -13.77
N ARG A 207 19.47 14.51 -12.93
CA ARG A 207 19.65 14.57 -11.48
C ARG A 207 19.75 13.16 -10.91
N LEU A 208 18.83 12.26 -11.31
CA LEU A 208 18.80 10.88 -10.86
C LEU A 208 20.07 10.09 -11.26
N ARG A 209 20.53 10.26 -12.51
CA ARG A 209 21.79 9.68 -12.99
C ARG A 209 23.01 10.23 -12.26
N THR A 210 23.01 11.54 -11.95
CA THR A 210 24.08 12.17 -11.16
C THR A 210 24.07 11.66 -9.73
N TYR A 211 22.90 11.40 -9.15
CA TYR A 211 22.84 10.73 -7.83
C TYR A 211 23.48 9.34 -7.87
N CYS A 212 23.16 8.53 -8.88
CA CYS A 212 23.81 7.23 -9.06
C CYS A 212 25.35 7.37 -9.22
N GLU A 213 25.81 8.35 -9.99
CA GLU A 213 27.23 8.64 -10.16
C GLU A 213 27.92 9.02 -8.84
N ASN A 214 27.28 9.86 -8.01
CA ASN A 214 27.78 10.23 -6.68
C ASN A 214 27.88 9.02 -5.73
N LEU A 215 27.02 8.01 -5.91
CA LEU A 215 27.02 6.79 -5.10
C LEU A 215 28.05 5.76 -5.57
N LEU A 216 28.15 5.55 -6.88
CA LEU A 216 28.88 4.42 -7.47
C LEU A 216 30.19 4.83 -8.17
N GLY A 217 30.40 6.12 -8.46
CA GLY A 217 31.56 6.62 -9.21
C GLY A 217 31.43 6.48 -10.73
N TRP A 218 30.27 6.10 -11.24
CA TRP A 218 29.99 6.01 -12.68
C TRP A 218 28.52 6.33 -12.96
N LYS A 219 28.23 6.80 -14.17
CA LYS A 219 26.91 7.25 -14.60
C LYS A 219 26.21 6.15 -15.39
N PRO A 220 25.05 5.62 -14.95
CA PRO A 220 24.34 4.55 -15.65
C PRO A 220 23.66 5.06 -16.92
N ASP A 221 23.48 4.16 -17.92
CA ASP A 221 22.64 4.43 -19.10
C ASP A 221 21.17 4.51 -18.71
N PHE A 222 20.73 3.62 -17.79
CA PHE A 222 19.35 3.54 -17.33
C PHE A 222 19.28 3.57 -15.80
N VAL A 223 18.21 4.20 -15.29
CA VAL A 223 17.87 4.15 -13.86
C VAL A 223 16.50 3.55 -13.71
N PHE A 224 16.43 2.49 -12.95
CA PHE A 224 15.21 1.81 -12.54
C PHE A 224 14.89 2.18 -11.11
N THR A 225 13.61 2.14 -10.75
CA THR A 225 13.16 2.40 -9.38
C THR A 225 12.15 1.33 -8.94
N HIS A 226 12.11 1.08 -7.63
CA HIS A 226 11.04 0.35 -6.99
C HIS A 226 10.71 1.06 -5.66
N VAL A 227 9.62 1.79 -5.65
CA VAL A 227 9.13 2.53 -4.49
C VAL A 227 8.02 1.71 -3.85
N THR A 228 8.29 1.12 -2.68
CA THR A 228 7.32 0.21 -2.04
C THR A 228 7.58 0.05 -0.55
N ARG A 229 6.65 -0.60 0.16
CA ARG A 229 6.87 -1.07 1.53
C ARG A 229 7.72 -2.34 1.52
N LEU A 230 8.57 -2.51 2.53
CA LEU A 230 9.37 -3.72 2.68
C LEU A 230 8.54 -4.81 3.35
N VAL A 231 7.68 -5.45 2.56
CA VAL A 231 6.85 -6.58 2.98
C VAL A 231 6.90 -7.68 1.92
N ILE A 232 6.71 -8.93 2.33
CA ILE A 232 6.87 -10.10 1.46
C ILE A 232 5.96 -10.03 0.23
N SER A 233 4.75 -9.51 0.38
CA SER A 233 3.76 -9.38 -0.70
C SER A 233 4.22 -8.47 -1.86
N LYS A 234 5.21 -7.59 -1.65
CA LYS A 234 5.76 -6.71 -2.69
C LYS A 234 6.80 -7.39 -3.59
N GLY A 235 7.23 -8.59 -3.26
CA GLY A 235 8.03 -9.43 -4.16
C GLY A 235 9.39 -8.86 -4.56
N LEU A 236 10.04 -8.06 -3.71
CA LEU A 236 11.34 -7.42 -3.99
C LEU A 236 12.43 -8.42 -4.43
N TRP A 237 12.37 -9.65 -3.95
CA TRP A 237 13.29 -10.71 -4.37
C TRP A 237 13.14 -11.10 -5.86
N ARG A 238 11.96 -10.85 -6.47
CA ARG A 238 11.72 -11.08 -7.90
C ARG A 238 12.51 -10.10 -8.77
N ASP A 239 12.68 -8.86 -8.29
CA ASP A 239 13.50 -7.86 -9.00
C ASP A 239 14.92 -8.39 -9.20
N LEU A 240 15.51 -9.00 -8.15
CA LEU A 240 16.85 -9.59 -8.23
C LEU A 240 16.93 -10.63 -9.35
N ARG A 241 15.93 -11.50 -9.46
CA ARG A 241 15.89 -12.56 -10.49
C ARG A 241 15.71 -12.00 -11.90
N VAL A 242 14.81 -11.05 -12.08
CA VAL A 242 14.62 -10.40 -13.37
C VAL A 242 15.88 -9.66 -13.79
N LEU A 243 16.51 -8.93 -12.89
CA LEU A 243 17.73 -8.19 -13.16
C LEU A 243 18.95 -9.08 -13.44
N GLU A 244 19.04 -10.29 -12.85
CA GLU A 244 20.06 -11.28 -13.19
C GLU A 244 19.98 -11.67 -14.69
N HIS A 245 18.74 -11.84 -15.21
CA HIS A 245 18.53 -12.11 -16.64
C HIS A 245 18.87 -10.89 -17.50
N LEU A 246 18.35 -9.72 -17.13
CA LEU A 246 18.62 -8.47 -17.85
C LEU A 246 20.12 -8.13 -17.88
N ASN A 247 20.88 -8.44 -16.84
CA ASN A 247 22.31 -8.16 -16.79
C ASN A 247 23.09 -8.85 -17.93
N ARG A 248 22.64 -10.02 -18.40
CA ARG A 248 23.27 -10.70 -19.55
C ARG A 248 23.06 -9.91 -20.84
N GLU A 249 21.85 -9.43 -21.05
CA GLU A 249 21.51 -8.58 -22.21
C GLU A 249 22.25 -7.24 -22.16
N PHE A 250 22.36 -6.65 -20.98
CA PHE A 250 23.10 -5.40 -20.77
C PHE A 250 24.60 -5.55 -21.02
N ILE A 251 25.18 -6.69 -20.67
CA ILE A 251 26.57 -7.02 -21.02
C ILE A 251 26.72 -7.11 -22.54
N ALA A 252 25.84 -7.86 -23.22
CA ALA A 252 25.89 -8.04 -24.66
C ALA A 252 25.75 -6.72 -25.44
N GLN A 253 24.92 -5.78 -24.92
CA GLN A 253 24.68 -4.48 -25.54
C GLN A 253 25.62 -3.37 -25.03
N ASN A 254 26.55 -3.69 -24.16
CA ASN A 254 27.44 -2.72 -23.50
C ASN A 254 26.66 -1.56 -22.83
N LYS A 255 25.55 -1.90 -22.16
CA LYS A 255 24.69 -0.97 -21.43
C LYS A 255 24.82 -1.19 -19.93
N THR A 256 24.49 -0.15 -19.17
CA THR A 256 24.55 -0.17 -17.71
C THR A 256 23.26 0.33 -17.09
N ALA A 257 22.89 -0.20 -15.94
CA ALA A 257 21.73 0.27 -15.18
C ALA A 257 21.96 0.25 -13.67
N VAL A 258 21.15 1.04 -12.98
CA VAL A 258 21.04 1.02 -11.52
C VAL A 258 19.58 0.89 -11.15
N LEU A 259 19.23 -0.07 -10.29
CA LEU A 259 17.95 -0.11 -9.60
C LEU A 259 18.08 0.59 -8.24
N LEU A 260 17.31 1.64 -8.03
CA LEU A 260 17.12 2.26 -6.72
C LEU A 260 15.88 1.65 -6.05
N VAL A 261 16.08 0.92 -4.96
CA VAL A 261 14.99 0.39 -4.14
C VAL A 261 14.77 1.32 -2.96
N LEU A 262 13.61 1.97 -2.94
CA LEU A 262 13.21 2.93 -1.92
C LEU A 262 12.16 2.26 -1.00
N SER A 263 12.64 1.68 0.08
CA SER A 263 11.80 0.89 0.98
C SER A 263 12.41 0.79 2.37
N THR A 264 11.60 0.82 3.41
CA THR A 264 12.10 0.70 4.79
C THR A 264 11.03 0.13 5.73
N GLU A 265 11.51 -0.55 6.77
CA GLU A 265 10.72 -0.97 7.94
C GLU A 265 10.97 -0.07 9.15
N THR A 266 11.99 0.78 9.09
CA THR A 266 12.40 1.62 10.23
C THR A 266 11.75 2.99 10.18
N HIS A 267 11.69 3.66 11.34
CA HIS A 267 11.27 5.05 11.42
C HIS A 267 12.27 5.98 10.71
N LYS A 268 11.81 7.18 10.34
CA LYS A 268 12.67 8.22 9.78
C LYS A 268 13.85 8.49 10.72
N ARG A 269 15.07 8.35 10.19
CA ARG A 269 16.31 8.64 10.91
C ARG A 269 16.54 10.16 10.97
N ARG A 270 17.29 10.60 11.97
CA ARG A 270 17.70 12.00 12.09
C ARG A 270 18.76 12.32 11.07
N ASP A 271 18.77 13.54 10.55
CA ASP A 271 19.71 14.00 9.53
C ASP A 271 21.18 13.74 9.93
N ARG A 272 21.52 14.02 11.19
CA ARG A 272 22.88 13.77 11.72
C ARG A 272 23.32 12.31 11.66
N ASP A 273 22.38 11.38 11.82
CA ASP A 273 22.67 9.95 11.79
C ASP A 273 22.92 9.52 10.32
N ILE A 274 22.17 10.08 9.38
CA ILE A 274 22.38 9.88 7.93
C ILE A 274 23.76 10.39 7.51
N TYR A 275 24.14 11.60 7.90
CA TYR A 275 25.43 12.18 7.55
C TYR A 275 26.61 11.38 8.13
N LYS A 276 26.43 10.86 9.35
CA LYS A 276 27.39 9.95 9.95
C LYS A 276 27.52 8.64 9.16
N MET A 277 26.41 8.04 8.77
CA MET A 277 26.37 6.82 7.95
C MET A 277 27.05 7.01 6.60
N GLU A 278 26.83 8.16 5.95
CA GLU A 278 27.53 8.51 4.70
C GLU A 278 29.05 8.61 4.89
N ALA A 279 29.50 9.25 5.97
CA ALA A 279 30.90 9.44 6.26
C ALA A 279 31.60 8.14 6.66
N ASP A 280 30.97 7.35 7.53
CA ASP A 280 31.60 6.17 8.12
C ASP A 280 31.69 5.00 7.11
N TYR A 281 30.66 4.78 6.28
CA TYR A 281 30.59 3.60 5.39
C TYR A 281 29.91 3.81 4.04
N ARG A 282 29.71 5.05 3.63
CA ARG A 282 29.17 5.43 2.31
C ARG A 282 27.70 5.06 2.08
N TRP A 283 26.89 5.03 3.14
CA TRP A 283 25.44 4.85 2.98
C TRP A 283 24.85 5.77 1.89
N PRO A 284 23.86 5.36 1.09
CA PRO A 284 23.23 4.06 0.99
C PRO A 284 23.90 3.12 -0.04
N ALA A 285 25.06 3.48 -0.60
CA ALA A 285 25.80 2.63 -1.52
C ALA A 285 26.33 1.36 -0.82
N ALA A 286 26.57 1.44 0.49
CA ALA A 286 26.88 0.32 1.35
C ALA A 286 26.15 0.47 2.69
N HIS A 287 25.85 -0.64 3.35
CA HIS A 287 25.37 -0.69 4.73
C HIS A 287 26.51 -1.17 5.64
N ARG A 288 26.39 -0.84 6.92
CA ARG A 288 27.44 -1.12 7.91
C ARG A 288 27.72 -2.62 7.99
N GLU A 289 28.97 -2.98 8.16
CA GLU A 289 29.40 -4.35 8.38
C GLU A 289 28.65 -4.95 9.57
N GLY A 290 28.14 -6.20 9.44
CA GLY A 290 27.27 -6.84 10.42
C GLY A 290 25.83 -6.31 10.41
N MET A 291 25.50 -5.35 9.53
CA MET A 291 24.15 -4.81 9.28
C MET A 291 23.37 -4.25 10.49
N PRO A 292 24.03 -3.56 11.46
CA PRO A 292 23.34 -3.06 12.65
C PRO A 292 22.45 -1.85 12.36
N ASP A 293 22.53 -1.27 11.16
CA ASP A 293 21.68 -0.17 10.66
C ASP A 293 20.44 -0.66 9.89
N LEU A 294 20.26 -1.98 9.81
CA LEU A 294 19.11 -2.62 9.15
C LEU A 294 18.21 -3.33 10.17
N SER A 295 16.91 -3.36 9.90
CA SER A 295 15.98 -4.28 10.56
C SER A 295 16.20 -5.71 10.08
N GLY A 296 15.53 -6.70 10.71
CA GLY A 296 15.66 -8.09 10.30
C GLY A 296 15.23 -8.33 8.84
N GLY A 297 14.12 -7.74 8.41
CA GLY A 297 13.63 -7.84 7.02
C GLY A 297 14.52 -7.08 6.04
N GLU A 298 15.00 -5.89 6.43
CA GLU A 298 15.94 -5.10 5.64
C GLU A 298 17.26 -5.84 5.43
N ALA A 299 17.80 -6.47 6.50
CA ALA A 299 19.06 -7.23 6.44
C ALA A 299 18.94 -8.45 5.52
N ALA A 300 17.81 -9.17 5.61
CA ALA A 300 17.54 -10.33 4.75
C ALA A 300 17.48 -9.93 3.26
N TYR A 301 16.80 -8.83 2.94
CA TYR A 301 16.77 -8.31 1.58
C TYR A 301 18.14 -7.82 1.11
N TYR A 302 18.85 -7.06 1.94
CA TYR A 302 20.15 -6.50 1.58
C TYR A 302 21.22 -7.59 1.36
N ALA A 303 21.15 -8.71 2.06
CA ALA A 303 22.02 -9.85 1.77
C ALA A 303 21.88 -10.33 0.31
N GLY A 304 20.64 -10.40 -0.19
CA GLY A 304 20.38 -10.69 -1.61
C GLY A 304 20.92 -9.61 -2.56
N VAL A 305 20.80 -8.33 -2.18
CA VAL A 305 21.37 -7.20 -2.94
C VAL A 305 22.90 -7.28 -3.01
N GLN A 306 23.56 -7.62 -1.91
CA GLN A 306 25.02 -7.81 -1.89
C GLN A 306 25.43 -8.94 -2.83
N GLU A 307 24.78 -10.10 -2.74
CA GLU A 307 25.04 -11.25 -3.61
C GLU A 307 24.86 -10.89 -5.09
N PHE A 308 23.75 -10.20 -5.41
CA PHE A 308 23.48 -9.70 -6.76
C PHE A 308 24.58 -8.76 -7.24
N ASN A 309 24.96 -7.78 -6.42
CA ASN A 309 25.98 -6.79 -6.78
C ASN A 309 27.37 -7.37 -6.96
N LEU A 310 27.68 -8.51 -6.31
CA LEU A 310 28.92 -9.25 -6.54
C LEU A 310 28.89 -10.00 -7.87
N LYS A 311 27.76 -10.61 -8.23
CA LYS A 311 27.60 -11.44 -9.44
C LYS A 311 27.38 -10.61 -10.70
N CYS A 312 26.58 -9.56 -10.62
CA CYS A 312 26.17 -8.76 -11.77
C CYS A 312 27.14 -7.60 -12.01
N ARG A 313 27.59 -7.47 -13.28
CA ARG A 313 28.62 -6.49 -13.65
C ARG A 313 28.01 -5.17 -14.11
N ASN A 314 27.02 -5.23 -15.01
CA ASN A 314 26.47 -4.06 -15.70
C ASN A 314 25.23 -3.48 -15.04
N ILE A 315 24.62 -4.21 -14.12
CA ILE A 315 23.49 -3.71 -13.33
C ILE A 315 23.88 -3.73 -11.84
N LYS A 316 23.58 -2.66 -11.12
CA LYS A 316 23.76 -2.56 -9.67
C LYS A 316 22.47 -2.20 -8.99
N ILE A 317 22.30 -2.63 -7.75
CA ILE A 317 21.13 -2.31 -6.91
C ILE A 317 21.61 -1.50 -5.71
N ILE A 318 20.91 -0.41 -5.42
CA ILE A 318 21.12 0.42 -4.24
C ILE A 318 19.84 0.36 -3.41
N PHE A 319 19.97 -0.06 -2.17
CA PHE A 319 18.88 -0.14 -1.21
C PHE A 319 18.88 1.08 -0.29
N ILE A 320 17.88 1.94 -0.43
CA ILE A 320 17.72 3.17 0.35
C ILE A 320 16.65 2.92 1.42
N ASN A 321 17.11 2.56 2.62
CA ASN A 321 16.22 2.24 3.74
C ASN A 321 15.88 3.49 4.57
N GLN A 322 15.25 4.48 3.94
CA GLN A 322 14.89 5.75 4.57
C GLN A 322 13.60 6.32 3.99
N PHE A 323 12.83 7.03 4.80
CA PHE A 323 11.67 7.79 4.36
C PHE A 323 12.05 9.19 3.88
N GLY A 324 11.23 9.72 2.93
CA GLY A 324 11.25 11.10 2.49
C GLY A 324 12.03 11.35 1.21
N PHE A 325 13.04 10.58 0.87
CA PHE A 325 13.80 10.58 -0.39
C PHE A 325 14.15 11.98 -0.94
N ASN A 326 14.46 12.90 -0.07
CA ASN A 326 15.04 14.21 -0.38
C ASN A 326 16.46 14.27 0.19
N ARG A 327 17.18 15.35 -0.10
CA ARG A 327 18.57 15.52 0.33
C ARG A 327 18.74 15.41 1.87
N GLN A 328 17.79 15.94 2.65
CA GLN A 328 17.84 15.85 4.11
C GLN A 328 17.76 14.40 4.60
N SER A 329 16.90 13.60 3.97
CA SER A 329 16.65 12.22 4.36
C SER A 329 17.56 11.20 3.68
N CYS A 330 18.20 11.56 2.55
CA CYS A 330 19.07 10.66 1.77
C CYS A 330 20.56 11.08 1.75
N GLY A 331 20.90 12.19 2.43
CA GLY A 331 22.28 12.61 2.62
C GLY A 331 22.86 13.50 1.53
N HIS A 332 24.13 13.88 1.68
CA HIS A 332 24.80 14.88 0.86
C HIS A 332 25.14 14.41 -0.57
N ARG A 333 25.12 13.11 -0.81
CA ARG A 333 25.38 12.54 -2.15
C ARG A 333 24.23 12.73 -3.11
N MET A 334 23.01 12.95 -2.58
CA MET A 334 21.87 13.37 -3.39
C MET A 334 22.13 14.80 -3.92
N PRO A 335 21.92 15.10 -5.21
CA PRO A 335 22.02 16.46 -5.74
C PRO A 335 21.22 17.47 -4.91
N TYR A 336 21.73 18.70 -4.81
CA TYR A 336 21.18 19.70 -3.88
C TYR A 336 19.71 20.04 -4.19
N ASP A 337 19.38 20.12 -5.46
CA ASP A 337 18.06 20.50 -6.00
C ASP A 337 17.18 19.29 -6.32
N MET A 338 17.57 18.07 -5.92
CA MET A 338 16.80 16.85 -6.18
C MET A 338 15.74 16.63 -5.11
N GLU A 339 14.53 16.36 -5.56
CA GLU A 339 13.38 16.02 -4.74
C GLU A 339 12.82 14.63 -5.09
N PHE A 340 11.89 14.11 -4.29
CA PHE A 340 11.22 12.84 -4.56
C PHE A 340 10.56 12.79 -5.95
N MET A 341 9.97 13.91 -6.37
CA MET A 341 9.34 13.98 -7.70
C MET A 341 10.33 13.82 -8.85
N ASP A 342 11.63 14.19 -8.66
CA ASP A 342 12.65 13.92 -9.66
C ASP A 342 12.89 12.41 -9.86
N ILE A 343 12.75 11.62 -8.80
CA ILE A 343 12.83 10.16 -8.89
C ILE A 343 11.67 9.62 -9.75
N ARG A 344 10.45 10.12 -9.51
CA ARG A 344 9.27 9.68 -10.27
C ARG A 344 9.31 10.10 -11.73
N LYS A 345 9.76 11.35 -12.00
CA LYS A 345 9.90 11.89 -13.36
C LYS A 345 11.08 11.29 -14.11
N GLY A 346 12.20 11.09 -13.41
CA GLY A 346 13.48 10.71 -14.00
C GLY A 346 13.68 9.22 -14.21
N THR A 347 12.90 8.36 -13.58
CA THR A 347 13.03 6.91 -13.77
C THR A 347 12.73 6.49 -15.19
N ASP A 348 13.50 5.53 -15.70
CA ASP A 348 13.25 4.89 -17.00
C ASP A 348 12.21 3.76 -16.84
N VAL A 349 12.28 3.00 -15.76
CA VAL A 349 11.38 1.88 -15.46
C VAL A 349 11.10 1.82 -13.97
N GLU A 350 9.82 1.75 -13.61
CA GLU A 350 9.39 1.39 -12.26
C GLU A 350 9.07 -0.10 -12.19
N PHE A 351 9.61 -0.76 -11.18
CA PHE A 351 9.32 -2.16 -10.89
C PHE A 351 8.16 -2.28 -9.90
N GLY A 352 7.31 -3.27 -10.12
CA GLY A 352 6.16 -3.58 -9.28
C GLY A 352 5.81 -5.07 -9.37
N LEU A 353 6.81 -5.95 -9.17
CA LEU A 353 6.65 -7.40 -9.30
C LEU A 353 5.95 -8.02 -8.08
N SER A 354 4.97 -7.32 -7.54
CA SER A 354 4.21 -7.72 -6.35
C SER A 354 3.52 -9.05 -6.54
N ILE A 355 3.42 -9.80 -5.45
CA ILE A 355 2.66 -11.03 -5.32
C ILE A 355 1.20 -10.71 -5.03
N TYR A 356 1.02 -9.69 -4.21
CA TYR A 356 -0.25 -9.13 -3.80
C TYR A 356 -0.19 -7.60 -3.87
N GLU A 357 -0.94 -7.02 -4.78
CA GLU A 357 -1.06 -5.57 -4.99
C GLU A 357 -2.47 -5.25 -5.46
N PRO A 358 -3.37 -4.85 -4.57
CA PRO A 358 -4.78 -4.59 -4.91
C PRO A 358 -4.96 -3.56 -6.02
N PHE A 359 -4.12 -2.53 -6.06
CA PHE A 359 -4.10 -1.58 -7.17
C PHE A 359 -2.68 -1.28 -7.66
N GLY A 360 -1.83 -0.61 -6.87
CA GLY A 360 -0.45 -0.30 -7.26
C GLY A 360 -0.25 1.13 -7.75
N ILE A 361 -0.61 2.12 -6.93
CA ILE A 361 -0.45 3.55 -7.26
C ILE A 361 1.00 3.90 -7.58
N ALA A 362 1.93 3.45 -6.73
CA ALA A 362 3.35 3.78 -6.89
C ALA A 362 3.92 3.29 -8.23
N GLN A 363 3.44 2.16 -8.74
CA GLN A 363 3.87 1.62 -10.02
C GLN A 363 3.40 2.47 -11.21
N LEU A 364 2.22 3.10 -11.10
CA LEU A 364 1.64 3.90 -12.17
C LEU A 364 2.15 5.35 -12.22
N GLU A 365 2.60 5.90 -11.10
CA GLU A 365 3.04 7.30 -11.04
C GLU A 365 4.05 7.68 -12.13
N PRO A 366 5.09 6.89 -12.45
CA PRO A 366 6.04 7.24 -13.52
C PRO A 366 5.47 7.23 -14.93
N LEU A 367 4.34 6.53 -15.18
CA LEU A 367 3.67 6.55 -16.49
C LEU A 367 3.26 7.96 -16.91
N CYS A 368 2.81 8.79 -15.96
CA CYS A 368 2.44 10.18 -16.20
C CYS A 368 3.61 11.02 -16.74
N PHE A 369 4.83 10.54 -16.55
CA PHE A 369 6.08 11.19 -16.94
C PHE A 369 6.81 10.43 -18.07
N GLY A 370 6.12 9.48 -18.72
CA GLY A 370 6.72 8.66 -19.78
C GLY A 370 7.79 7.66 -19.31
N GLY A 371 7.76 7.26 -18.04
CA GLY A 371 8.45 6.07 -17.55
C GLY A 371 7.71 4.81 -17.93
N LEU A 372 8.40 3.68 -17.99
CA LEU A 372 7.76 2.37 -18.16
C LEU A 372 7.45 1.77 -16.79
N CYS A 373 6.43 0.90 -16.73
CA CYS A 373 6.13 0.11 -15.54
C CYS A 373 6.22 -1.38 -15.86
N VAL A 374 6.85 -2.14 -15.00
CA VAL A 374 6.88 -3.60 -15.07
C VAL A 374 6.12 -4.15 -13.85
N VAL A 375 4.93 -4.66 -14.08
CA VAL A 375 4.03 -5.16 -13.03
C VAL A 375 3.65 -6.61 -13.30
N THR A 376 3.20 -7.32 -12.26
CA THR A 376 2.60 -8.65 -12.44
C THR A 376 1.14 -8.51 -12.85
N THR A 377 0.58 -9.53 -13.51
CA THR A 377 -0.85 -9.61 -13.84
C THR A 377 -1.77 -9.73 -12.61
N LEU A 378 -1.18 -9.81 -11.42
CA LEU A 378 -1.89 -9.81 -10.13
C LEU A 378 -1.88 -8.44 -9.46
N CYS A 379 -1.31 -7.45 -10.12
CA CYS A 379 -1.40 -6.04 -9.72
C CYS A 379 -2.72 -5.47 -10.27
N GLY A 380 -3.52 -4.85 -9.42
CA GLY A 380 -4.84 -4.34 -9.83
C GLY A 380 -4.80 -3.26 -10.92
N CYS A 381 -3.64 -2.68 -11.17
CA CYS A 381 -3.40 -1.71 -12.24
C CYS A 381 -2.90 -2.33 -13.56
N ALA A 382 -2.73 -3.67 -13.65
CA ALA A 382 -2.20 -4.36 -14.84
C ALA A 382 -3.20 -4.41 -16.00
#